data_8005ec0c265b7a30e5bf1bd38e53c788
#
_entry.id   8005ec0c265b7a30e5bf1bd38e53c788
#
_cell.length_a   1.000
_cell.length_b   1.000
_cell.length_c   1.000
_cell.angle_alpha   90.00
_cell.angle_beta   90.00
_cell.angle_gamma   90.00
#
_symmetry.space_group_name_H-M   'P 1'
#
loop_
_entity.id
_entity.type
_entity.pdbx_description
1 polymer ?
#
loop_
_entity_poly.entity_id
_entity_poly.type
_entity_poly.pdbx_seq_one_letter_code
_entity_poly.pdbx_strand_id
1 'polypeptide(L)'
;MTETRIVMVDDHGLFRESLGRLLESTPEFSIVARSANAAEALDALSQIEADIVLLDYDLGDETALPLLSEIRQRWTSLPVLMVTAGLSDENTLRVMEAGACGVFLKHNSPDRLVSAIRKVTGGEVWLDDSSYRSLLEGKRNRTEMLGRTQPLTARQSEVLRGILDGLANKEIAWKLNTSETSIKAVIQELFQKAGVRTRSQLVRIAIEKHSGDWLKPESGH
;
A
#
# COMPACT_ATOMS: atom_id res chain seq x y z
N MET A 1 9.40 27.21 -21.85
CA MET A 1 8.86 25.92 -21.43
C MET A 1 8.32 26.13 -20.04
N THR A 2 7.07 25.80 -19.77
CA THR A 2 6.51 25.94 -18.41
C THR A 2 7.14 24.85 -17.54
N GLU A 3 7.68 25.28 -16.41
CA GLU A 3 8.27 24.41 -15.39
C GLU A 3 7.18 23.56 -14.73
N THR A 4 7.41 22.26 -14.54
CA THR A 4 6.46 21.35 -13.87
C THR A 4 6.59 21.52 -12.36
N ARG A 5 5.53 21.96 -11.71
CA ARG A 5 5.47 22.21 -10.26
C ARG A 5 5.11 20.93 -9.52
N ILE A 6 6.00 20.49 -8.66
CA ILE A 6 5.90 19.20 -7.96
C ILE A 6 5.66 19.43 -6.47
N VAL A 7 4.64 18.79 -5.91
CA VAL A 7 4.47 18.63 -4.46
C VAL A 7 4.97 17.25 -4.08
N MET A 8 5.86 17.18 -3.08
CA MET A 8 6.39 15.91 -2.56
C MET A 8 5.82 15.64 -1.18
N VAL A 9 5.32 14.41 -0.98
CA VAL A 9 4.76 13.95 0.30
C VAL A 9 5.42 12.64 0.69
N ASP A 10 6.24 12.65 1.74
CA ASP A 10 7.02 11.50 2.21
C ASP A 10 7.44 11.76 3.66
N ASP A 11 7.23 10.86 4.58
CA ASP A 11 7.62 11.01 5.99
C ASP A 11 9.13 10.85 6.23
N HIS A 12 9.84 10.22 5.26
CA HIS A 12 11.29 10.04 5.32
C HIS A 12 12.05 11.31 4.91
N GLY A 13 12.40 12.15 5.88
CA GLY A 13 13.04 13.46 5.65
C GLY A 13 14.27 13.42 4.74
N LEU A 14 15.19 12.45 4.96
CA LEU A 14 16.40 12.32 4.14
C LEU A 14 16.09 11.98 2.68
N PHE A 15 15.12 11.08 2.44
CA PHE A 15 14.70 10.73 1.10
C PHE A 15 14.06 11.92 0.40
N ARG A 16 13.12 12.61 1.08
CA ARG A 16 12.43 13.80 0.59
C ARG A 16 13.40 14.91 0.17
N GLU A 17 14.40 15.21 1.03
CA GLU A 17 15.42 16.21 0.72
C GLU A 17 16.33 15.80 -0.45
N SER A 18 16.78 14.56 -0.45
CA SER A 18 17.69 14.06 -1.50
C SER A 18 17.00 14.00 -2.86
N LEU A 19 15.77 13.50 -2.90
CA LEU A 19 14.99 13.44 -4.12
C LEU A 19 14.61 14.85 -4.62
N GLY A 20 14.24 15.76 -3.71
CA GLY A 20 13.94 17.14 -4.05
C GLY A 20 15.10 17.82 -4.76
N ARG A 21 16.30 17.76 -4.18
CA ARG A 21 17.52 18.31 -4.81
C ARG A 21 17.83 17.72 -6.17
N LEU A 22 17.63 16.41 -6.32
CA LEU A 22 17.85 15.71 -7.57
C LEU A 22 16.86 16.19 -8.65
N LEU A 23 15.58 16.31 -8.32
CA LEU A 23 14.58 16.79 -9.28
C LEU A 23 14.81 18.28 -9.63
N GLU A 24 15.17 19.13 -8.67
CA GLU A 24 15.53 20.53 -8.90
C GLU A 24 16.79 20.70 -9.76
N SER A 25 17.67 19.69 -9.87
CA SER A 25 18.79 19.72 -10.81
C SER A 25 18.34 19.56 -12.28
N THR A 26 17.09 19.20 -12.51
CA THR A 26 16.48 19.08 -13.85
C THR A 26 15.72 20.38 -14.14
N PRO A 27 16.14 21.21 -15.13
CA PRO A 27 15.63 22.58 -15.31
C PRO A 27 14.12 22.70 -15.60
N GLU A 28 13.46 21.61 -15.90
CA GLU A 28 12.02 21.56 -16.20
C GLU A 28 11.16 21.32 -14.95
N PHE A 29 11.77 21.04 -13.77
CA PHE A 29 11.06 20.71 -12.53
C PHE A 29 11.31 21.75 -11.44
N SER A 30 10.24 22.04 -10.70
CA SER A 30 10.27 22.89 -9.50
C SER A 30 9.55 22.20 -8.35
N ILE A 31 10.23 22.07 -7.22
CA ILE A 31 9.59 21.54 -6.01
C ILE A 31 8.92 22.70 -5.27
N VAL A 32 7.61 22.79 -5.41
CA VAL A 32 6.83 23.88 -4.82
C VAL A 32 6.41 23.63 -3.37
N ALA A 33 6.38 22.35 -2.94
CA ALA A 33 6.20 22.00 -1.53
C ALA A 33 6.84 20.65 -1.19
N ARG A 34 7.27 20.53 0.08
CA ARG A 34 7.76 19.29 0.71
C ARG A 34 6.99 19.07 1.99
N SER A 35 6.17 18.05 2.04
CA SER A 35 5.29 17.72 3.17
C SER A 35 5.70 16.39 3.81
N ALA A 36 5.67 16.32 5.13
CA ALA A 36 5.99 15.10 5.86
C ALA A 36 4.77 14.22 6.16
N ASN A 37 3.57 14.77 6.03
CA ASN A 37 2.31 14.12 6.37
C ASN A 37 1.14 14.67 5.54
N ALA A 38 -0.03 14.05 5.70
CA ALA A 38 -1.23 14.40 4.96
C ALA A 38 -1.72 15.84 5.23
N ALA A 39 -1.66 16.30 6.48
CA ALA A 39 -2.14 17.64 6.86
C ALA A 39 -1.31 18.73 6.18
N GLU A 40 0.02 18.62 6.22
CA GLU A 40 0.93 19.56 5.54
C GLU A 40 0.71 19.56 4.02
N ALA A 41 0.48 18.36 3.43
CA ALA A 41 0.22 18.24 1.99
C ALA A 41 -1.06 18.94 1.56
N LEU A 42 -2.15 18.76 2.31
CA LEU A 42 -3.44 19.40 2.03
C LEU A 42 -3.38 20.92 2.22
N ASP A 43 -2.68 21.39 3.26
CA ASP A 43 -2.46 22.81 3.48
C ASP A 43 -1.68 23.45 2.32
N ALA A 44 -0.56 22.84 1.92
CA ALA A 44 0.24 23.29 0.78
C ALA A 44 -0.58 23.33 -0.52
N LEU A 45 -1.30 22.26 -0.85
CA LEU A 45 -2.14 22.18 -2.06
C LEU A 45 -3.30 23.18 -2.06
N SER A 46 -3.72 23.67 -0.89
CA SER A 46 -4.76 24.70 -0.80
C SER A 46 -4.23 26.10 -1.12
N GLN A 47 -2.91 26.32 -1.02
CA GLN A 47 -2.27 27.64 -1.14
C GLN A 47 -1.46 27.81 -2.42
N ILE A 48 -1.02 26.70 -3.04
CA ILE A 48 -0.14 26.68 -4.20
C ILE A 48 -0.72 25.84 -5.33
N GLU A 49 -0.42 26.24 -6.56
CA GLU A 49 -0.72 25.41 -7.72
C GLU A 49 0.36 24.36 -7.95
N ALA A 50 -0.05 23.12 -8.22
CA ALA A 50 0.82 22.00 -8.55
C ALA A 50 0.38 21.32 -9.85
N ASP A 51 1.35 20.75 -10.55
CA ASP A 51 1.10 19.99 -11.79
C ASP A 51 1.17 18.49 -11.55
N ILE A 52 1.79 18.04 -10.44
CA ILE A 52 1.85 16.64 -10.01
C ILE A 52 2.13 16.55 -8.50
N VAL A 53 1.59 15.51 -7.88
CA VAL A 53 1.96 15.09 -6.52
C VAL A 53 2.75 13.80 -6.57
N LEU A 54 3.95 13.79 -5.96
CA LEU A 54 4.71 12.57 -5.66
C LEU A 54 4.37 12.16 -4.24
N LEU A 55 3.72 11.00 -4.06
CA LEU A 55 3.13 10.59 -2.79
C LEU A 55 3.72 9.24 -2.35
N ASP A 56 4.38 9.21 -1.20
CA ASP A 56 4.72 7.93 -0.57
C ASP A 56 3.47 7.22 -0.06
N TYR A 57 3.51 5.90 -0.06
CA TYR A 57 2.41 5.08 0.43
C TYR A 57 2.35 5.05 1.95
N ASP A 58 3.50 4.97 2.62
CA ASP A 58 3.60 4.94 4.07
C ASP A 58 3.90 6.37 4.58
N LEU A 59 3.01 6.93 5.39
CA LEU A 59 3.13 8.26 5.99
C LEU A 59 3.15 8.14 7.53
N GLY A 60 4.20 7.49 8.05
CA GLY A 60 4.33 7.19 9.47
C GLY A 60 3.34 6.10 9.90
N ASP A 61 2.42 6.44 10.79
CA ASP A 61 1.42 5.48 11.30
C ASP A 61 0.22 5.27 10.36
N GLU A 62 0.11 6.05 9.28
CA GLU A 62 -1.01 6.03 8.34
C GLU A 62 -0.56 5.62 6.93
N THR A 63 -1.51 5.15 6.13
CA THR A 63 -1.28 4.95 4.69
C THR A 63 -1.75 6.17 3.90
N ALA A 64 -1.20 6.39 2.72
CA ALA A 64 -1.56 7.52 1.87
C ALA A 64 -2.95 7.41 1.20
N LEU A 65 -3.67 6.29 1.35
CA LEU A 65 -4.97 6.09 0.69
C LEU A 65 -6.02 7.15 1.03
N PRO A 66 -6.19 7.57 2.30
CA PRO A 66 -7.11 8.66 2.63
C PRO A 66 -6.72 9.97 1.96
N LEU A 67 -5.43 10.34 2.01
CA LEU A 67 -4.91 11.54 1.37
C LEU A 67 -5.09 11.52 -0.15
N LEU A 68 -4.78 10.40 -0.80
CA LEU A 68 -4.99 10.21 -2.24
C LEU A 68 -6.45 10.42 -2.62
N SER A 69 -7.38 9.83 -1.86
CA SER A 69 -8.82 9.98 -2.09
C SER A 69 -9.25 11.45 -1.94
N GLU A 70 -8.75 12.16 -0.94
CA GLU A 70 -9.06 13.57 -0.71
C GLU A 70 -8.49 14.48 -1.79
N ILE A 71 -7.24 14.24 -2.24
CA ILE A 71 -6.65 14.96 -3.38
C ILE A 71 -7.50 14.76 -4.63
N ARG A 72 -7.95 13.55 -4.92
CA ARG A 72 -8.79 13.26 -6.09
C ARG A 72 -10.17 13.90 -6.02
N GLN A 73 -10.72 14.10 -4.84
CA GLN A 73 -12.00 14.80 -4.65
C GLN A 73 -11.87 16.32 -4.82
N ARG A 74 -10.83 16.93 -4.25
CA ARG A 74 -10.64 18.40 -4.26
C ARG A 74 -9.97 18.91 -5.55
N TRP A 75 -9.00 18.16 -6.06
CA TRP A 75 -8.21 18.51 -7.26
C TRP A 75 -8.29 17.41 -8.30
N THR A 76 -9.46 17.26 -8.92
CA THR A 76 -9.80 16.13 -9.81
C THR A 76 -8.84 15.94 -10.98
N SER A 77 -8.23 17.01 -11.49
CA SER A 77 -7.28 17.01 -12.62
C SER A 77 -5.81 16.88 -12.18
N LEU A 78 -5.50 17.00 -10.88
CA LEU A 78 -4.12 16.94 -10.39
C LEU A 78 -3.64 15.48 -10.35
N PRO A 79 -2.65 15.09 -11.17
CA PRO A 79 -2.16 13.73 -11.18
C PRO A 79 -1.35 13.40 -9.91
N VAL A 80 -1.51 12.18 -9.42
CA VAL A 80 -0.77 11.66 -8.28
C VAL A 80 0.04 10.43 -8.70
N LEU A 81 1.36 10.50 -8.56
CA LEU A 81 2.28 9.39 -8.75
C LEU A 81 2.71 8.85 -7.38
N MET A 82 2.36 7.59 -7.11
CA MET A 82 2.85 6.93 -5.90
C MET A 82 4.35 6.66 -6.03
N VAL A 83 5.15 7.03 -5.01
CA VAL A 83 6.60 6.80 -4.95
C VAL A 83 6.91 6.03 -3.67
N THR A 84 7.09 4.71 -3.75
CA THR A 84 7.12 3.83 -2.57
C THR A 84 8.27 2.83 -2.60
N ALA A 85 8.68 2.33 -1.44
CA ALA A 85 9.68 1.25 -1.35
C ALA A 85 9.15 -0.10 -1.88
N GLY A 86 7.83 -0.28 -1.90
CA GLY A 86 7.14 -1.44 -2.45
C GLY A 86 5.69 -1.51 -1.99
N LEU A 87 4.84 -2.12 -2.81
CA LEU A 87 3.43 -2.39 -2.50
C LEU A 87 3.11 -3.86 -2.71
N SER A 88 2.19 -4.39 -1.91
CA SER A 88 1.57 -5.67 -2.23
C SER A 88 0.63 -5.50 -3.44
N ASP A 89 0.30 -6.63 -4.11
CA ASP A 89 -0.62 -6.63 -5.26
C ASP A 89 -1.96 -5.99 -4.91
N GLU A 90 -2.49 -6.29 -3.73
CA GLU A 90 -3.73 -5.72 -3.23
C GLU A 90 -3.62 -4.19 -3.05
N ASN A 91 -2.53 -3.70 -2.44
CA ASN A 91 -2.34 -2.27 -2.23
C ASN A 91 -2.06 -1.53 -3.55
N THR A 92 -1.35 -2.16 -4.50
CA THR A 92 -1.18 -1.62 -5.85
C THR A 92 -2.54 -1.42 -6.54
N LEU A 93 -3.42 -2.43 -6.45
CA LEU A 93 -4.78 -2.32 -6.97
C LEU A 93 -5.56 -1.20 -6.28
N ARG A 94 -5.51 -1.13 -4.94
CA ARG A 94 -6.22 -0.12 -4.15
C ARG A 94 -5.81 1.31 -4.50
N VAL A 95 -4.50 1.60 -4.62
CA VAL A 95 -4.05 2.96 -4.98
C VAL A 95 -4.43 3.34 -6.40
N MET A 96 -4.39 2.40 -7.35
CA MET A 96 -4.84 2.65 -8.71
C MET A 96 -6.36 2.89 -8.78
N GLU A 97 -7.17 2.12 -8.04
CA GLU A 97 -8.62 2.34 -7.94
C GLU A 97 -8.98 3.65 -7.22
N ALA A 98 -8.16 4.08 -6.26
CA ALA A 98 -8.31 5.37 -5.60
C ALA A 98 -7.89 6.56 -6.48
N GLY A 99 -7.38 6.29 -7.71
CA GLY A 99 -7.10 7.29 -8.72
C GLY A 99 -5.64 7.72 -8.82
N ALA A 100 -4.68 6.93 -8.32
CA ALA A 100 -3.28 7.15 -8.63
C ALA A 100 -3.03 7.02 -10.14
N CYS A 101 -2.20 7.89 -10.70
CA CYS A 101 -1.81 7.86 -12.11
C CYS A 101 -0.61 6.95 -12.38
N GLY A 102 -0.08 6.30 -11.34
CA GLY A 102 0.99 5.34 -11.45
C GLY A 102 1.62 4.96 -10.12
N VAL A 103 2.48 3.94 -10.18
CA VAL A 103 3.30 3.49 -9.05
C VAL A 103 4.76 3.43 -9.51
N PHE A 104 5.63 4.14 -8.80
CA PHE A 104 7.06 4.18 -8.99
C PHE A 104 7.77 3.60 -7.75
N LEU A 105 8.70 2.70 -7.95
CA LEU A 105 9.44 2.08 -6.85
C LEU A 105 10.71 2.86 -6.52
N LYS A 106 10.91 3.24 -5.26
CA LYS A 106 12.05 4.04 -4.76
C LYS A 106 13.44 3.46 -5.10
N HIS A 107 13.52 2.14 -5.40
CA HIS A 107 14.77 1.49 -5.80
C HIS A 107 15.10 1.64 -7.29
N ASN A 108 14.20 2.19 -8.10
CA ASN A 108 14.48 2.51 -9.51
C ASN A 108 15.40 3.73 -9.63
N SER A 109 16.04 3.85 -10.80
CA SER A 109 16.95 4.97 -11.05
C SER A 109 16.23 6.31 -11.14
N PRO A 110 16.90 7.42 -10.77
CA PRO A 110 16.36 8.77 -10.90
C PRO A 110 15.86 9.13 -12.30
N ASP A 111 16.58 8.72 -13.35
CA ASP A 111 16.18 8.99 -14.75
C ASP A 111 14.83 8.36 -15.10
N ARG A 112 14.52 7.19 -14.50
CA ARG A 112 13.21 6.56 -14.66
C ARG A 112 12.11 7.37 -13.96
N LEU A 113 12.41 7.99 -12.81
CA LEU A 113 11.45 8.87 -12.13
C LEU A 113 11.17 10.12 -12.97
N VAL A 114 12.19 10.76 -13.52
CA VAL A 114 12.04 11.87 -14.46
C VAL A 114 11.12 11.46 -15.63
N SER A 115 11.36 10.29 -16.21
CA SER A 115 10.51 9.75 -17.28
C SER A 115 9.08 9.47 -16.83
N ALA A 116 8.90 8.97 -15.59
CA ALA A 116 7.59 8.72 -15.00
C ALA A 116 6.80 10.02 -14.80
N ILE A 117 7.45 11.07 -14.26
CA ILE A 117 6.84 12.38 -14.06
C ILE A 117 6.37 12.95 -15.41
N ARG A 118 7.22 12.95 -16.44
CA ARG A 118 6.87 13.45 -17.78
C ARG A 118 5.65 12.74 -18.36
N LYS A 119 5.59 11.42 -18.26
CA LYS A 119 4.46 10.63 -18.76
C LYS A 119 3.18 10.94 -18.00
N VAL A 120 3.25 10.97 -16.67
CA VAL A 120 2.08 11.21 -15.83
C VAL A 120 1.54 12.64 -16.00
N THR A 121 2.39 13.64 -16.11
CA THR A 121 1.97 15.02 -16.43
C THR A 121 1.45 15.16 -17.86
N GLY A 122 1.89 14.30 -18.77
CA GLY A 122 1.34 14.16 -20.12
C GLY A 122 0.00 13.42 -20.21
N GLY A 123 -0.54 12.97 -19.06
CA GLY A 123 -1.83 12.25 -19.00
C GLY A 123 -1.71 10.73 -19.22
N GLU A 124 -0.50 10.18 -19.27
CA GLU A 124 -0.27 8.74 -19.38
C GLU A 124 -0.20 8.11 -17.98
N VAL A 125 -0.46 6.80 -17.90
CA VAL A 125 -0.27 6.01 -16.68
C VAL A 125 1.17 5.47 -16.64
N TRP A 126 1.80 5.55 -15.46
CA TRP A 126 3.10 4.92 -15.22
C TRP A 126 2.96 3.65 -14.39
N LEU A 127 3.37 2.52 -14.96
CA LEU A 127 3.52 1.26 -14.24
C LEU A 127 4.82 0.61 -14.73
N ASP A 128 5.70 0.25 -13.81
CA ASP A 128 6.80 -0.63 -14.15
C ASP A 128 6.33 -2.10 -14.25
N ASP A 129 7.21 -2.98 -14.73
CA ASP A 129 6.84 -4.38 -14.98
C ASP A 129 6.35 -5.11 -13.72
N SER A 130 6.89 -4.76 -12.54
CA SER A 130 6.47 -5.35 -11.26
C SER A 130 5.11 -4.82 -10.84
N SER A 131 4.89 -3.51 -10.88
CA SER A 131 3.60 -2.87 -10.58
C SER A 131 2.50 -3.32 -11.55
N TYR A 132 2.84 -3.53 -12.82
CA TYR A 132 1.90 -4.05 -13.81
C TYR A 132 1.48 -5.49 -13.49
N ARG A 133 2.43 -6.37 -13.10
CA ARG A 133 2.13 -7.74 -12.66
C ARG A 133 1.28 -7.74 -11.39
N SER A 134 1.66 -6.93 -10.39
CA SER A 134 0.89 -6.76 -9.15
C SER A 134 -0.54 -6.32 -9.43
N LEU A 135 -0.76 -5.41 -10.38
CA LEU A 135 -2.09 -4.97 -10.77
C LEU A 135 -2.92 -6.10 -11.40
N LEU A 136 -2.30 -6.91 -12.27
CA LEU A 136 -2.97 -8.07 -12.88
C LEU A 136 -3.29 -9.16 -11.85
N GLU A 137 -2.35 -9.47 -10.98
CA GLU A 137 -2.51 -10.47 -9.92
C GLU A 137 -3.50 -9.99 -8.85
N GLY A 138 -3.46 -8.71 -8.47
CA GLY A 138 -4.42 -8.11 -7.57
C GLY A 138 -5.86 -8.16 -8.11
N LYS A 139 -6.07 -7.88 -9.39
CA LYS A 139 -7.38 -8.04 -10.05
C LYS A 139 -7.83 -9.49 -10.09
N ARG A 140 -6.94 -10.41 -10.43
CA ARG A 140 -7.23 -11.85 -10.49
C ARG A 140 -7.61 -12.40 -9.13
N ASN A 141 -6.82 -12.08 -8.10
CA ASN A 141 -7.09 -12.46 -6.72
C ASN A 141 -8.43 -11.90 -6.21
N ARG A 142 -8.75 -10.65 -6.56
CA ARG A 142 -10.03 -10.03 -6.21
C ARG A 142 -11.22 -10.66 -6.92
N THR A 143 -11.08 -11.04 -8.19
CA THR A 143 -12.12 -11.75 -8.94
C THR A 143 -12.34 -13.14 -8.36
N GLU A 144 -11.28 -13.81 -7.92
CA GLU A 144 -11.35 -15.10 -7.22
C GLU A 144 -11.93 -14.95 -5.80
N MET A 145 -11.64 -13.82 -5.10
CA MET A 145 -12.21 -13.51 -3.77
C MET A 145 -13.68 -13.10 -3.82
N LEU A 146 -14.14 -12.41 -4.85
CA LEU A 146 -15.56 -12.09 -5.03
C LEU A 146 -16.41 -13.32 -5.36
N GLY A 147 -15.76 -14.42 -5.75
CA GLY A 147 -16.41 -15.70 -6.01
C GLY A 147 -16.25 -16.76 -4.91
N ARG A 148 -15.31 -16.57 -3.97
CA ARG A 148 -15.05 -17.53 -2.86
C ARG A 148 -14.26 -16.85 -1.76
N THR A 149 -14.84 -16.73 -0.57
CA THR A 149 -14.08 -16.79 0.69
C THR A 149 -13.33 -18.12 0.69
N GLN A 150 -12.04 -18.12 0.37
CA GLN A 150 -11.27 -19.36 0.46
C GLN A 150 -11.29 -19.81 1.93
N PRO A 151 -11.87 -20.98 2.25
CA PRO A 151 -11.86 -21.48 3.61
C PRO A 151 -10.41 -21.60 4.09
N LEU A 152 -10.20 -21.35 5.37
CA LEU A 152 -8.90 -21.59 5.97
C LEU A 152 -8.61 -23.08 5.88
N THR A 153 -7.34 -23.46 5.63
CA THR A 153 -6.92 -24.84 5.85
C THR A 153 -7.07 -25.20 7.32
N ALA A 154 -7.21 -26.48 7.66
CA ALA A 154 -7.28 -26.93 9.04
C ALA A 154 -6.14 -26.32 9.89
N ARG A 155 -4.92 -26.31 9.34
CA ARG A 155 -3.75 -25.74 9.99
C ARG A 155 -3.84 -24.24 10.21
N GLN A 156 -4.34 -23.48 9.23
CA GLN A 156 -4.57 -22.03 9.36
C GLN A 156 -5.66 -21.73 10.39
N SER A 157 -6.72 -22.53 10.43
CA SER A 157 -7.81 -22.38 11.42
C SER A 157 -7.31 -22.63 12.86
N GLU A 158 -6.50 -23.66 13.07
CA GLU A 158 -5.90 -23.96 14.37
C GLU A 158 -4.99 -22.82 14.87
N VAL A 159 -4.12 -22.30 13.98
CA VAL A 159 -3.25 -21.19 14.31
C VAL A 159 -4.05 -19.91 14.59
N LEU A 160 -5.08 -19.62 13.78
CA LEU A 160 -5.95 -18.47 14.01
C LEU A 160 -6.70 -18.57 15.35
N ARG A 161 -7.21 -19.74 15.72
CA ARG A 161 -7.82 -19.97 17.05
C ARG A 161 -6.82 -19.67 18.17
N GLY A 162 -5.59 -20.19 18.09
CA GLY A 162 -4.55 -19.87 19.08
C GLY A 162 -4.24 -18.36 19.18
N ILE A 163 -4.30 -17.64 18.04
CA ILE A 163 -4.15 -16.19 18.03
C ILE A 163 -5.32 -15.50 18.75
N LEU A 164 -6.55 -15.93 18.51
CA LEU A 164 -7.76 -15.39 19.15
C LEU A 164 -7.82 -15.70 20.64
N ASP A 165 -7.29 -16.87 21.05
CA ASP A 165 -7.13 -17.26 22.45
C ASP A 165 -5.99 -16.46 23.16
N GLY A 166 -5.31 -15.55 22.45
CA GLY A 166 -4.24 -14.71 23.00
C GLY A 166 -2.89 -15.41 23.15
N LEU A 167 -2.72 -16.64 22.66
CA LEU A 167 -1.50 -17.43 22.82
C LEU A 167 -0.32 -16.83 22.04
N ALA A 168 0.88 -16.84 22.62
CA ALA A 168 2.11 -16.48 21.92
C ALA A 168 2.47 -17.55 20.86
N ASN A 169 3.29 -17.20 19.85
CA ASN A 169 3.69 -18.13 18.79
C ASN A 169 4.33 -19.42 19.33
N LYS A 170 5.12 -19.31 20.41
CA LYS A 170 5.75 -20.44 21.09
C LYS A 170 4.71 -21.38 21.72
N GLU A 171 3.66 -20.84 22.30
CA GLU A 171 2.57 -21.61 22.92
C GLU A 171 1.71 -22.31 21.86
N ILE A 172 1.43 -21.62 20.75
CA ILE A 172 0.76 -22.22 19.59
C ILE A 172 1.60 -23.35 19.00
N ALA A 173 2.91 -23.12 18.88
CA ALA A 173 3.85 -24.13 18.37
C ALA A 173 3.88 -25.38 19.25
N TRP A 174 3.89 -25.20 20.58
CA TRP A 174 3.83 -26.31 21.54
C TRP A 174 2.50 -27.05 21.44
N LYS A 175 1.36 -26.32 21.44
CA LYS A 175 -0.01 -26.91 21.33
C LYS A 175 -0.21 -27.71 20.05
N LEU A 176 0.40 -27.27 18.95
CA LEU A 176 0.25 -27.91 17.64
C LEU A 176 1.43 -28.84 17.26
N ASN A 177 2.29 -29.16 18.22
CA ASN A 177 3.47 -30.02 18.09
C ASN A 177 4.32 -29.68 16.84
N THR A 178 4.73 -28.40 16.73
CA THR A 178 5.48 -27.89 15.59
C THR A 178 6.52 -26.84 16.02
N SER A 179 7.31 -26.31 15.08
CA SER A 179 8.28 -25.26 15.34
C SER A 179 7.62 -23.86 15.34
N GLU A 180 8.19 -22.95 16.14
CA GLU A 180 7.77 -21.54 16.12
C GLU A 180 7.96 -20.89 14.74
N THR A 181 8.98 -21.30 13.99
CA THR A 181 9.22 -20.85 12.61
C THR A 181 8.06 -21.24 11.69
N SER A 182 7.54 -22.46 11.83
CA SER A 182 6.37 -22.92 11.05
C SER A 182 5.12 -22.11 11.41
N ILE A 183 4.91 -21.77 12.69
CA ILE A 183 3.80 -20.91 13.10
C ILE A 183 3.93 -19.50 12.50
N LYS A 184 5.13 -18.91 12.51
CA LYS A 184 5.38 -17.60 11.87
C LYS A 184 5.04 -17.62 10.38
N ALA A 185 5.39 -18.69 9.66
CA ALA A 185 5.04 -18.84 8.25
C ALA A 185 3.51 -18.87 8.04
N VAL A 186 2.78 -19.67 8.83
CA VAL A 186 1.31 -19.73 8.74
C VAL A 186 0.66 -18.39 9.11
N ILE A 187 1.21 -17.66 10.06
CA ILE A 187 0.72 -16.30 10.41
C ILE A 187 0.91 -15.33 9.24
N GLN A 188 2.01 -15.40 8.52
CA GLN A 188 2.23 -14.58 7.32
C GLN A 188 1.21 -14.92 6.22
N GLU A 189 0.91 -16.21 6.01
CA GLU A 189 -0.15 -16.62 5.08
C GLU A 189 -1.53 -16.08 5.51
N LEU A 190 -1.84 -16.12 6.81
CA LEU A 190 -3.08 -15.54 7.36
C LEU A 190 -3.13 -14.03 7.17
N PHE A 191 -2.00 -13.32 7.36
CA PHE A 191 -1.93 -11.88 7.09
C PHE A 191 -2.20 -11.57 5.62
N GLN A 192 -1.62 -12.34 4.70
CA GLN A 192 -1.88 -12.21 3.27
C GLN A 192 -3.35 -12.48 2.93
N LYS A 193 -3.93 -13.58 3.43
CA LYS A 193 -5.35 -13.92 3.21
C LYS A 193 -6.32 -12.88 3.77
N ALA A 194 -6.00 -12.28 4.92
CA ALA A 194 -6.82 -11.26 5.56
C ALA A 194 -6.57 -9.84 5.02
N GLY A 195 -5.53 -9.65 4.19
CA GLY A 195 -5.13 -8.32 3.72
C GLY A 195 -4.64 -7.40 4.86
N VAL A 196 -3.95 -7.96 5.88
CA VAL A 196 -3.50 -7.23 7.07
C VAL A 196 -2.00 -7.40 7.30
N ARG A 197 -1.40 -6.50 8.08
CA ARG A 197 0.04 -6.52 8.37
C ARG A 197 0.37 -6.82 9.83
N THR A 198 -0.60 -6.72 10.74
CA THR A 198 -0.39 -6.90 12.17
C THR A 198 -1.33 -7.94 12.76
N ARG A 199 -0.89 -8.55 13.87
CA ARG A 199 -1.68 -9.52 14.62
C ARG A 199 -3.00 -8.92 15.12
N SER A 200 -2.99 -7.69 15.62
CA SER A 200 -4.19 -7.00 16.09
C SER A 200 -5.20 -6.76 14.97
N GLN A 201 -4.71 -6.38 13.77
CA GLN A 201 -5.57 -6.24 12.59
C GLN A 201 -6.17 -7.59 12.16
N LEU A 202 -5.39 -8.69 12.21
CA LEU A 202 -5.89 -10.03 11.91
C LEU A 202 -7.01 -10.44 12.86
N VAL A 203 -6.84 -10.23 14.17
CA VAL A 203 -7.86 -10.50 15.19
C VAL A 203 -9.14 -9.72 14.89
N ARG A 204 -9.03 -8.41 14.62
CA ARG A 204 -10.18 -7.57 14.28
C ARG A 204 -10.92 -8.08 13.04
N ILE A 205 -10.22 -8.35 11.94
CA ILE A 205 -10.82 -8.83 10.69
C ILE A 205 -11.49 -10.21 10.88
N ALA A 206 -10.84 -11.11 11.62
CA ALA A 206 -11.39 -12.44 11.89
C ALA A 206 -12.73 -12.37 12.65
N ILE A 207 -12.85 -11.43 13.61
CA ILE A 207 -14.07 -11.23 14.39
C ILE A 207 -15.13 -10.49 13.56
N GLU A 208 -14.79 -9.40 12.89
CA GLU A 208 -15.76 -8.52 12.22
C GLU A 208 -16.31 -9.09 10.90
N LYS A 209 -15.46 -9.73 10.09
CA LYS A 209 -15.81 -10.12 8.71
C LYS A 209 -15.93 -11.62 8.48
N HIS A 210 -15.24 -12.44 9.25
CA HIS A 210 -15.10 -13.87 8.96
C HIS A 210 -15.54 -14.78 10.11
N SER A 211 -16.23 -14.25 11.11
CA SER A 211 -16.73 -15.07 12.22
C SER A 211 -17.60 -16.25 11.78
N GLY A 212 -18.33 -16.11 10.68
CA GLY A 212 -19.15 -17.17 10.11
C GLY A 212 -18.42 -18.21 9.28
N ASP A 213 -17.30 -17.85 8.65
CA ASP A 213 -16.59 -18.71 7.69
C ASP A 213 -15.29 -19.31 8.25
N TRP A 214 -14.55 -18.52 9.03
CA TRP A 214 -13.25 -18.92 9.57
C TRP A 214 -13.31 -19.54 10.97
N LEU A 215 -14.41 -19.30 11.70
CA LEU A 215 -14.57 -19.70 13.09
C LEU A 215 -15.60 -20.83 13.30
N LYS A 216 -16.20 -21.39 12.22
CA LYS A 216 -17.09 -22.54 12.35
C LYS A 216 -16.34 -23.71 12.98
N PRO A 217 -16.92 -24.36 14.03
CA PRO A 217 -16.40 -25.64 14.47
C PRO A 217 -16.58 -26.64 13.31
N GLU A 218 -15.57 -27.45 13.05
CA GLU A 218 -15.72 -28.61 12.16
C GLU A 218 -16.86 -29.45 12.73
N SER A 219 -17.92 -29.61 11.94
CA SER A 219 -18.93 -30.62 12.19
C SER A 219 -18.20 -31.97 12.11
N GLY A 220 -17.97 -32.56 13.28
CA GLY A 220 -17.30 -33.84 13.39
C GLY A 220 -18.02 -34.92 12.58
N HIS A 221 -17.23 -35.72 11.91
CA HIS A 221 -17.57 -37.09 11.53
C HIS A 221 -16.70 -38.01 12.35
#